data_8156e8a2a52a58ec970e293289e132a5
#
_entry.id   8156e8a2a52a58ec970e293289e132a5
#
_cell.length_a   1.000
_cell.length_b   1.000
_cell.length_c   1.000
_cell.angle_alpha   90.00
_cell.angle_beta   90.00
_cell.angle_gamma   90.00
#
_symmetry.space_group_name_H-M   'P 1'
#
loop_
_entity.id
_entity.type
_entity.pdbx_description
1 polymer ?
#
loop_
_entity_poly.entity_id
_entity_poly.type
_entity_poly.pdbx_seq_one_letter_code
_entity_poly.pdbx_strand_id
1 'polypeptide(L)'
;SWLLAMVGFRYNIDQLFLPVVAISGIGIAFINPDRKIYHWLKFFFSLSFLFVSLSYIKSGMEGWVSHTDLGFFSRYPSIVFVLLGASLTGVVQSSSATMALTLSALHSGGISLYMAMGIILGSEIGTTLKLFIASANGLASKKRVALANFLINLVTTLVVWIILTPVYRLVNQWFGDQQELFALVFFQTLVNLVSLSLFLPF
;
A
#
# COMPACT_ATOMS: atom_id res chain seq x y z
N SER A 1 -5.67 5.63 3.35
CA SER A 1 -5.57 4.15 3.28
C SER A 1 -4.57 3.59 4.29
N TRP A 2 -3.37 4.17 4.43
CA TRP A 2 -2.34 3.68 5.34
C TRP A 2 -2.72 3.75 6.83
N LEU A 3 -3.50 4.76 7.27
CA LEU A 3 -4.01 4.83 8.64
C LEU A 3 -4.87 3.63 9.00
N LEU A 4 -5.75 3.21 8.10
CA LEU A 4 -6.59 2.02 8.30
C LEU A 4 -5.76 0.74 8.40
N ALA A 5 -4.73 0.62 7.54
CA ALA A 5 -3.81 -0.51 7.61
C ALA A 5 -3.09 -0.56 8.96
N MET A 6 -2.56 0.58 9.44
CA MET A 6 -1.89 0.63 10.74
C MET A 6 -2.78 0.25 11.92
N VAL A 7 -4.03 0.72 11.93
CA VAL A 7 -5.00 0.34 12.97
C VAL A 7 -5.21 -1.17 12.93
N GLY A 8 -5.36 -1.75 11.73
CA GLY A 8 -5.54 -3.20 11.55
C GLY A 8 -4.33 -4.02 12.02
N PHE A 9 -3.09 -3.50 11.90
CA PHE A 9 -1.89 -4.20 12.37
C PHE A 9 -1.66 -4.10 13.88
N ARG A 10 -2.08 -3.00 14.50
CA ARG A 10 -1.84 -2.75 15.93
C ARG A 10 -2.82 -3.48 16.87
N TYR A 11 -4.02 -3.77 16.39
CA TYR A 11 -5.07 -4.40 17.19
C TYR A 11 -5.53 -5.71 16.55
N ASN A 12 -5.79 -6.75 17.37
CA ASN A 12 -6.45 -7.97 16.92
C ASN A 12 -7.95 -7.68 16.73
N ILE A 13 -8.27 -7.05 15.60
CA ILE A 13 -9.61 -6.51 15.34
C ILE A 13 -10.57 -7.57 14.77
N ASP A 14 -10.05 -8.73 14.41
CA ASP A 14 -10.81 -9.82 13.74
C ASP A 14 -12.00 -10.27 14.52
N GLN A 15 -11.82 -10.45 15.85
CA GLN A 15 -12.90 -10.89 16.74
C GLN A 15 -14.06 -9.90 16.80
N LEU A 16 -13.78 -8.60 16.57
CA LEU A 16 -14.80 -7.56 16.56
C LEU A 16 -15.49 -7.45 15.20
N PHE A 17 -14.72 -7.51 14.11
CA PHE A 17 -15.24 -7.22 12.77
C PHE A 17 -15.89 -8.41 12.08
N LEU A 18 -15.53 -9.65 12.41
CA LEU A 18 -16.21 -10.85 11.88
C LEU A 18 -17.73 -10.87 12.17
N PRO A 19 -18.18 -10.65 13.42
CA PRO A 19 -19.62 -10.55 13.70
C PRO A 19 -20.29 -9.38 12.95
N VAL A 20 -19.60 -8.24 12.81
CA VAL A 20 -20.16 -7.08 12.12
C VAL A 20 -20.31 -7.36 10.62
N VAL A 21 -19.37 -8.07 9.98
CA VAL A 21 -19.51 -8.53 8.58
C VAL A 21 -20.72 -9.44 8.44
N ALA A 22 -20.87 -10.42 9.34
CA ALA A 22 -21.98 -11.38 9.29
C ALA A 22 -23.34 -10.67 9.44
N ILE A 23 -23.51 -9.86 10.49
CA ILE A 23 -24.76 -9.15 10.77
C ILE A 23 -25.11 -8.17 9.66
N SER A 24 -24.13 -7.36 9.22
CA SER A 24 -24.37 -6.40 8.16
C SER A 24 -24.61 -7.06 6.79
N GLY A 25 -23.92 -8.16 6.50
CA GLY A 25 -24.14 -8.94 5.28
C GLY A 25 -25.54 -9.56 5.21
N ILE A 26 -26.00 -10.17 6.31
CA ILE A 26 -27.38 -10.67 6.42
C ILE A 26 -28.37 -9.51 6.28
N GLY A 27 -28.13 -8.39 6.97
CA GLY A 27 -29.00 -7.20 6.89
C GLY A 27 -29.14 -6.65 5.47
N ILE A 28 -28.04 -6.60 4.69
CA ILE A 28 -28.05 -6.18 3.29
C ILE A 28 -28.90 -7.11 2.42
N ALA A 29 -28.90 -8.41 2.69
CA ALA A 29 -29.65 -9.41 1.91
C ALA A 29 -31.18 -9.28 2.09
N PHE A 30 -31.64 -8.83 3.27
CA PHE A 30 -33.07 -8.78 3.60
C PHE A 30 -33.68 -7.38 3.61
N ILE A 31 -32.87 -6.32 3.56
CA ILE A 31 -33.37 -4.93 3.63
C ILE A 31 -33.43 -4.30 2.23
N ASN A 32 -34.54 -3.64 1.94
CA ASN A 32 -34.76 -2.94 0.67
C ASN A 32 -33.67 -1.86 0.48
N PRO A 33 -33.01 -1.80 -0.72
CA PRO A 33 -31.98 -0.81 -1.07
C PRO A 33 -32.38 0.66 -0.90
N ASP A 34 -33.65 0.98 -0.99
CA ASP A 34 -34.17 2.35 -0.88
C ASP A 34 -34.17 2.89 0.56
N ARG A 35 -33.95 2.06 1.54
CA ARG A 35 -33.96 2.46 2.95
C ARG A 35 -32.60 3.03 3.38
N LYS A 36 -32.60 4.11 4.16
CA LYS A 36 -31.38 4.72 4.71
C LYS A 36 -30.52 3.72 5.49
N ILE A 37 -31.15 2.78 6.20
CA ILE A 37 -30.46 1.73 6.98
C ILE A 37 -29.62 0.81 6.09
N TYR A 38 -30.04 0.55 4.84
CA TYR A 38 -29.27 -0.23 3.87
C TYR A 38 -27.90 0.38 3.58
N HIS A 39 -27.83 1.71 3.43
CA HIS A 39 -26.56 2.40 3.19
C HIS A 39 -25.62 2.34 4.38
N TRP A 40 -26.16 2.42 5.61
CA TRP A 40 -25.36 2.24 6.83
C TRP A 40 -24.83 0.80 6.97
N LEU A 41 -25.67 -0.20 6.71
CA LEU A 41 -25.26 -1.60 6.71
C LEU A 41 -24.16 -1.86 5.67
N LYS A 42 -24.30 -1.29 4.47
CA LYS A 42 -23.28 -1.37 3.40
C LYS A 42 -21.97 -0.71 3.82
N PHE A 43 -22.02 0.41 4.51
CA PHE A 43 -20.84 1.07 5.05
C PHE A 43 -20.14 0.19 6.09
N PHE A 44 -20.86 -0.31 7.09
CA PHE A 44 -20.29 -1.18 8.12
C PHE A 44 -19.78 -2.49 7.56
N PHE A 45 -20.50 -3.10 6.62
CA PHE A 45 -20.04 -4.29 5.91
C PHE A 45 -18.71 -4.04 5.19
N SER A 46 -18.64 -2.99 4.39
CA SER A 46 -17.45 -2.67 3.60
C SER A 46 -16.25 -2.36 4.50
N LEU A 47 -16.45 -1.59 5.56
CA LEU A 47 -15.41 -1.24 6.52
C LEU A 47 -14.90 -2.47 7.27
N SER A 48 -15.82 -3.30 7.77
CA SER A 48 -15.48 -4.51 8.51
C SER A 48 -14.81 -5.55 7.61
N PHE A 49 -15.31 -5.71 6.37
CA PHE A 49 -14.73 -6.62 5.40
C PHE A 49 -13.30 -6.20 5.01
N LEU A 50 -13.03 -4.89 4.94
CA LEU A 50 -11.67 -4.36 4.72
C LEU A 50 -10.73 -4.82 5.85
N PHE A 51 -11.12 -4.68 7.11
CA PHE A 51 -10.27 -5.07 8.24
C PHE A 51 -10.08 -6.59 8.31
N VAL A 52 -11.13 -7.37 8.08
CA VAL A 52 -11.03 -8.83 8.02
C VAL A 52 -10.09 -9.27 6.89
N SER A 53 -10.21 -8.67 5.71
CA SER A 53 -9.32 -8.95 4.57
C SER A 53 -7.85 -8.61 4.90
N LEU A 54 -7.62 -7.50 5.61
CA LEU A 54 -6.27 -7.10 6.04
C LEU A 54 -5.67 -8.12 7.01
N SER A 55 -6.47 -8.67 7.92
CA SER A 55 -6.05 -9.71 8.84
C SER A 55 -5.68 -11.02 8.12
N TYR A 56 -6.47 -11.44 7.15
CA TYR A 56 -6.13 -12.60 6.31
C TYR A 56 -4.82 -12.39 5.53
N ILE A 57 -4.58 -11.18 5.01
CA ILE A 57 -3.32 -10.84 4.37
C ILE A 57 -2.17 -10.99 5.36
N LYS A 58 -2.32 -10.46 6.58
CA LYS A 58 -1.32 -10.57 7.65
C LYS A 58 -1.00 -12.04 7.97
N SER A 59 -2.01 -12.83 8.27
CA SER A 59 -1.83 -14.26 8.60
C SER A 59 -1.23 -15.06 7.44
N GLY A 60 -1.64 -14.76 6.21
CA GLY A 60 -1.06 -15.38 5.01
C GLY A 60 0.42 -15.05 4.83
N MET A 61 0.82 -13.80 5.10
CA MET A 61 2.23 -13.37 5.04
C MET A 61 3.06 -14.01 6.16
N GLU A 62 2.56 -14.06 7.39
CA GLU A 62 3.22 -14.74 8.51
C GLU A 62 3.47 -16.22 8.20
N GLY A 63 2.46 -16.91 7.65
CA GLY A 63 2.60 -18.30 7.21
C GLY A 63 3.63 -18.48 6.09
N TRP A 64 3.67 -17.57 5.11
CA TRP A 64 4.63 -17.63 4.02
C TRP A 64 6.07 -17.35 4.50
N VAL A 65 6.24 -16.35 5.35
CA VAL A 65 7.54 -15.97 5.93
C VAL A 65 8.14 -17.08 6.76
N SER A 66 7.33 -17.80 7.56
CA SER A 66 7.81 -18.90 8.42
C SER A 66 8.40 -20.09 7.63
N HIS A 67 8.06 -20.21 6.35
CA HIS A 67 8.53 -21.29 5.48
C HIS A 67 9.58 -20.85 4.44
N THR A 68 9.94 -19.56 4.40
CA THR A 68 10.82 -19.00 3.36
C THR A 68 12.10 -18.44 4.01
N ASP A 69 13.27 -18.84 3.52
CA ASP A 69 14.54 -18.21 3.91
C ASP A 69 14.65 -16.83 3.22
N LEU A 70 14.37 -15.80 3.99
CA LEU A 70 14.34 -14.42 3.51
C LEU A 70 15.73 -13.75 3.52
N GLY A 71 16.73 -14.39 4.10
CA GLY A 71 18.12 -13.95 4.02
C GLY A 71 18.64 -13.87 2.57
N PHE A 72 18.02 -14.63 1.67
CA PHE A 72 18.29 -14.57 0.23
C PHE A 72 17.99 -13.19 -0.35
N PHE A 73 16.91 -12.55 0.07
CA PHE A 73 16.50 -11.24 -0.46
C PHE A 73 17.44 -10.10 -0.04
N SER A 74 18.12 -10.20 1.09
CA SER A 74 19.05 -9.17 1.56
C SER A 74 20.26 -8.94 0.65
N ARG A 75 20.53 -9.87 -0.27
CA ARG A 75 21.66 -9.81 -1.21
C ARG A 75 21.35 -8.99 -2.47
N TYR A 76 20.09 -8.69 -2.72
CA TYR A 76 19.70 -7.96 -3.93
C TYR A 76 19.81 -6.44 -3.76
N PRO A 77 20.20 -5.71 -4.81
CA PRO A 77 20.24 -4.26 -4.80
C PRO A 77 18.82 -3.69 -4.71
N SER A 78 18.69 -2.48 -4.14
CA SER A 78 17.41 -1.80 -3.91
C SER A 78 16.52 -1.66 -5.15
N ILE A 79 17.13 -1.58 -6.34
CA ILE A 79 16.39 -1.48 -7.61
C ILE A 79 15.46 -2.70 -7.85
N VAL A 80 15.86 -3.88 -7.38
CA VAL A 80 15.04 -5.10 -7.50
C VAL A 80 13.73 -4.94 -6.73
N PHE A 81 13.77 -4.33 -5.54
CA PHE A 81 12.59 -4.09 -4.72
C PHE A 81 11.69 -3.00 -5.33
N VAL A 82 12.29 -1.98 -5.95
CA VAL A 82 11.53 -0.97 -6.71
C VAL A 82 10.80 -1.62 -7.89
N LEU A 83 11.47 -2.47 -8.66
CA LEU A 83 10.85 -3.19 -9.78
C LEU A 83 9.77 -4.17 -9.30
N LEU A 84 9.99 -4.84 -8.18
CA LEU A 84 9.02 -5.73 -7.57
C LEU A 84 7.76 -4.95 -7.13
N GLY A 85 7.94 -3.81 -6.47
CA GLY A 85 6.84 -2.94 -6.07
C GLY A 85 6.05 -2.38 -7.27
N ALA A 86 6.75 -1.97 -8.33
CA ALA A 86 6.13 -1.51 -9.57
C ALA A 86 5.33 -2.62 -10.25
N SER A 87 5.88 -3.83 -10.36
CA SER A 87 5.23 -4.99 -10.96
C SER A 87 4.01 -5.43 -10.14
N LEU A 88 4.17 -5.55 -8.82
CA LEU A 88 3.08 -5.95 -7.92
C LEU A 88 1.91 -4.97 -8.02
N THR A 89 2.20 -3.66 -7.91
CA THR A 89 1.16 -2.63 -7.98
C THR A 89 0.54 -2.54 -9.38
N GLY A 90 1.34 -2.75 -10.43
CA GLY A 90 0.86 -2.78 -11.81
C GLY A 90 -0.15 -3.90 -12.06
N VAL A 91 0.08 -5.08 -11.48
CA VAL A 91 -0.83 -6.24 -11.58
C VAL A 91 -2.05 -6.03 -10.69
N VAL A 92 -1.86 -5.68 -9.42
CA VAL A 92 -2.95 -5.49 -8.44
C VAL A 92 -3.75 -4.22 -8.70
N GLN A 93 -3.15 -3.23 -9.38
CA GLN A 93 -3.73 -1.92 -9.69
C GLN A 93 -4.17 -1.13 -8.45
N SER A 94 -3.56 -1.41 -7.31
CA SER A 94 -3.87 -0.78 -6.02
C SER A 94 -2.61 -0.62 -5.16
N SER A 95 -2.12 0.62 -5.04
CA SER A 95 -1.00 0.94 -4.16
C SER A 95 -1.33 0.73 -2.68
N SER A 96 -2.61 0.89 -2.30
CA SER A 96 -3.06 0.60 -0.93
C SER A 96 -2.97 -0.89 -0.60
N ALA A 97 -3.26 -1.77 -1.56
CA ALA A 97 -3.09 -3.21 -1.38
C ALA A 97 -1.60 -3.57 -1.32
N THR A 98 -0.77 -3.00 -2.19
CA THR A 98 0.69 -3.17 -2.13
C THR A 98 1.26 -2.69 -0.80
N MET A 99 0.80 -1.53 -0.29
CA MET A 99 1.19 -1.03 1.02
C MET A 99 0.80 -1.99 2.15
N ALA A 100 -0.42 -2.53 2.12
CA ALA A 100 -0.88 -3.50 3.12
C ALA A 100 -0.05 -4.79 3.09
N LEU A 101 0.24 -5.33 1.91
CA LEU A 101 1.11 -6.49 1.73
C LEU A 101 2.53 -6.22 2.24
N THR A 102 3.09 -5.05 1.91
CA THR A 102 4.45 -4.65 2.34
C THR A 102 4.53 -4.46 3.85
N LEU A 103 3.53 -3.81 4.46
CA LEU A 103 3.41 -3.69 5.93
C LEU A 103 3.31 -5.05 6.60
N SER A 104 2.54 -5.98 6.01
CA SER A 104 2.39 -7.35 6.49
C SER A 104 3.72 -8.10 6.46
N ALA A 105 4.44 -8.03 5.33
CA ALA A 105 5.73 -8.66 5.16
C ALA A 105 6.79 -8.08 6.11
N LEU A 106 6.76 -6.77 6.34
CA LEU A 106 7.62 -6.09 7.31
C LEU A 106 7.30 -6.51 8.74
N HIS A 107 6.01 -6.53 9.11
CA HIS A 107 5.55 -6.92 10.44
C HIS A 107 5.93 -8.37 10.80
N SER A 108 5.85 -9.28 9.84
CA SER A 108 6.24 -10.69 10.02
C SER A 108 7.76 -10.93 10.00
N GLY A 109 8.57 -9.87 9.84
CA GLY A 109 10.02 -9.99 9.71
C GLY A 109 10.49 -10.57 8.38
N GLY A 110 9.59 -10.64 7.38
CA GLY A 110 9.86 -11.20 6.06
C GLY A 110 10.75 -10.36 5.17
N ILE A 111 10.70 -9.06 5.37
CA ILE A 111 11.54 -8.09 4.65
C ILE A 111 12.04 -7.03 5.63
N SER A 112 13.20 -6.44 5.33
CA SER A 112 13.71 -5.31 6.11
C SER A 112 13.00 -4.00 5.72
N LEU A 113 13.07 -2.99 6.60
CA LEU A 113 12.54 -1.65 6.34
C LEU A 113 13.11 -1.06 5.03
N TYR A 114 14.40 -1.27 4.74
CA TYR A 114 15.03 -0.81 3.50
C TYR A 114 14.41 -1.43 2.24
N MET A 115 14.13 -2.73 2.26
CA MET A 115 13.45 -3.43 1.17
C MET A 115 12.01 -2.94 1.00
N ALA A 116 11.30 -2.79 2.12
CA ALA A 116 9.94 -2.27 2.16
C ALA A 116 9.83 -0.85 1.55
N MET A 117 10.79 0.04 1.88
CA MET A 117 10.89 1.36 1.26
C MET A 117 11.06 1.27 -0.26
N GLY A 118 11.90 0.36 -0.76
CA GLY A 118 12.07 0.11 -2.19
C GLY A 118 10.76 -0.33 -2.86
N ILE A 119 10.02 -1.26 -2.26
CA ILE A 119 8.72 -1.74 -2.77
C ILE A 119 7.71 -0.59 -2.84
N ILE A 120 7.61 0.23 -1.79
CA ILE A 120 6.69 1.37 -1.75
C ILE A 120 7.06 2.40 -2.83
N LEU A 121 8.34 2.69 -3.01
CA LEU A 121 8.81 3.57 -4.08
C LEU A 121 8.41 3.06 -5.47
N GLY A 122 8.57 1.77 -5.72
CA GLY A 122 8.14 1.14 -6.96
C GLY A 122 6.62 1.18 -7.16
N SER A 123 5.86 1.08 -6.09
CA SER A 123 4.40 1.12 -6.14
C SER A 123 3.85 2.42 -6.74
N GLU A 124 4.56 3.54 -6.57
CA GLU A 124 4.19 4.83 -7.17
C GLU A 124 4.23 4.77 -8.70
N ILE A 125 5.23 4.09 -9.27
CA ILE A 125 5.30 3.87 -10.72
C ILE A 125 4.19 2.91 -11.16
N GLY A 126 3.98 1.81 -10.42
CA GLY A 126 2.97 0.80 -10.72
C GLY A 126 1.55 1.36 -10.83
N THR A 127 1.20 2.37 -10.02
CA THR A 127 -0.12 3.02 -10.08
C THR A 127 -0.41 3.70 -11.40
N THR A 128 0.63 4.13 -12.12
CA THR A 128 0.48 4.85 -13.39
C THR A 128 -0.03 3.95 -14.51
N LEU A 129 0.26 2.64 -14.46
CA LEU A 129 -0.20 1.66 -15.46
C LEU A 129 -1.72 1.65 -15.59
N LYS A 130 -2.45 1.83 -14.49
CA LYS A 130 -3.91 1.94 -14.49
C LYS A 130 -4.39 3.10 -15.38
N LEU A 131 -3.75 4.26 -15.28
CA LEU A 131 -4.09 5.44 -16.09
C LEU A 131 -3.71 5.24 -17.57
N PHE A 132 -2.58 4.57 -17.86
CA PHE A 132 -2.21 4.21 -19.23
C PHE A 132 -3.27 3.32 -19.87
N ILE A 133 -3.68 2.25 -19.19
CA ILE A 133 -4.71 1.34 -19.69
C ILE A 133 -6.03 2.10 -19.90
N ALA A 134 -6.45 2.89 -18.93
CA ALA A 134 -7.69 3.68 -19.02
C ALA A 134 -7.66 4.75 -20.13
N SER A 135 -6.48 5.25 -20.49
CA SER A 135 -6.31 6.28 -21.52
C SER A 135 -6.06 5.73 -22.92
N ALA A 136 -5.77 4.43 -23.09
CA ALA A 136 -5.31 3.81 -24.33
C ALA A 136 -6.24 4.11 -25.54
N ASN A 137 -7.55 3.99 -25.33
CA ASN A 137 -8.59 4.29 -26.31
C ASN A 137 -9.23 5.67 -26.11
N GLY A 138 -8.60 6.56 -25.30
CA GLY A 138 -9.15 7.85 -24.97
C GLY A 138 -8.68 8.99 -25.88
N LEU A 139 -9.28 10.16 -25.67
CA LEU A 139 -8.90 11.43 -26.33
C LEU A 139 -7.43 11.77 -26.02
N ALA A 140 -6.81 12.60 -26.89
CA ALA A 140 -5.43 13.04 -26.75
C ALA A 140 -5.16 13.71 -25.37
N SER A 141 -6.14 14.42 -24.82
CA SER A 141 -6.07 15.03 -23.48
C SER A 141 -5.88 13.98 -22.38
N LYS A 142 -6.61 12.87 -22.43
CA LYS A 142 -6.48 11.77 -21.46
C LYS A 142 -5.10 11.11 -21.51
N LYS A 143 -4.56 10.90 -22.73
CA LYS A 143 -3.21 10.36 -22.92
C LYS A 143 -2.13 11.28 -22.36
N ARG A 144 -2.27 12.59 -22.54
CA ARG A 144 -1.36 13.59 -21.97
C ARG A 144 -1.35 13.57 -20.45
N VAL A 145 -2.52 13.47 -19.82
CA VAL A 145 -2.65 13.35 -18.35
C VAL A 145 -1.99 12.07 -17.85
N ALA A 146 -2.22 10.93 -18.52
CA ALA A 146 -1.59 9.67 -18.14
C ALA A 146 -0.07 9.73 -18.26
N LEU A 147 0.46 10.35 -19.34
CA LEU A 147 1.89 10.54 -19.52
C LEU A 147 2.49 11.47 -18.47
N ALA A 148 1.83 12.61 -18.19
CA ALA A 148 2.27 13.54 -17.15
C ALA A 148 2.34 12.85 -15.78
N ASN A 149 1.30 12.10 -15.40
CA ASN A 149 1.29 11.36 -14.15
C ASN A 149 2.41 10.31 -14.09
N PHE A 150 2.68 9.60 -15.19
CA PHE A 150 3.81 8.67 -15.26
C PHE A 150 5.15 9.37 -15.06
N LEU A 151 5.38 10.48 -15.76
CA LEU A 151 6.63 11.24 -15.66
C LEU A 151 6.83 11.80 -14.24
N ILE A 152 5.79 12.32 -13.62
CA ILE A 152 5.83 12.81 -12.23
C ILE A 152 6.27 11.69 -11.29
N ASN A 153 5.60 10.54 -11.33
CA ASN A 153 5.93 9.41 -10.46
C ASN A 153 7.31 8.82 -10.77
N LEU A 154 7.70 8.76 -12.04
CA LEU A 154 9.02 8.28 -12.44
C LEU A 154 10.12 9.19 -11.90
N VAL A 155 10.01 10.50 -12.11
CA VAL A 155 11.00 11.49 -11.61
C VAL A 155 11.07 11.47 -10.10
N THR A 156 9.92 11.49 -9.41
CA THR A 156 9.88 11.39 -7.93
C THR A 156 10.57 10.12 -7.44
N THR A 157 10.24 8.98 -8.04
CA THR A 157 10.85 7.69 -7.68
C THR A 157 12.35 7.69 -7.90
N LEU A 158 12.83 8.21 -9.03
CA LEU A 158 14.27 8.30 -9.32
C LEU A 158 14.99 9.22 -8.33
N VAL A 159 14.45 10.38 -8.04
CA VAL A 159 15.03 11.33 -7.08
C VAL A 159 15.14 10.69 -5.70
N VAL A 160 14.04 10.11 -5.20
CA VAL A 160 14.03 9.49 -3.86
C VAL A 160 14.87 8.22 -3.84
N TRP A 161 14.92 7.45 -4.94
CA TRP A 161 15.77 6.25 -5.02
C TRP A 161 17.27 6.58 -4.92
N ILE A 162 17.73 7.65 -5.56
CA ILE A 162 19.13 8.13 -5.46
C ILE A 162 19.49 8.46 -4.00
N ILE A 163 18.56 9.06 -3.26
CA ILE A 163 18.75 9.43 -1.85
C ILE A 163 18.17 8.41 -0.86
N LEU A 164 17.79 7.21 -1.32
CA LEU A 164 17.11 6.20 -0.48
C LEU A 164 17.94 5.82 0.74
N THR A 165 19.25 5.62 0.57
CA THR A 165 20.12 5.22 1.68
C THR A 165 20.22 6.29 2.79
N PRO A 166 20.48 7.58 2.50
CA PRO A 166 20.45 8.60 3.55
C PRO A 166 19.05 8.79 4.17
N VAL A 167 17.99 8.71 3.37
CA VAL A 167 16.61 8.78 3.90
C VAL A 167 16.31 7.60 4.82
N TYR A 168 16.69 6.38 4.45
CA TYR A 168 16.56 5.21 5.32
C TYR A 168 17.28 5.41 6.66
N ARG A 169 18.54 5.87 6.65
CA ARG A 169 19.30 6.11 7.88
C ARG A 169 18.60 7.12 8.79
N LEU A 170 18.12 8.21 8.22
CA LEU A 170 17.41 9.26 8.95
C LEU A 170 16.11 8.75 9.56
N VAL A 171 15.31 8.03 8.79
CA VAL A 171 14.04 7.44 9.26
C VAL A 171 14.30 6.39 10.33
N ASN A 172 15.31 5.53 10.16
CA ASN A 172 15.66 4.51 11.14
C ASN A 172 16.19 5.12 12.46
N GLN A 173 16.92 6.24 12.38
CA GLN A 173 17.35 6.98 13.58
C GLN A 173 16.18 7.58 14.36
N TRP A 174 15.13 8.03 13.68
CA TRP A 174 13.97 8.67 14.34
C TRP A 174 13.01 7.66 14.96
N PHE A 175 12.76 6.55 14.29
CA PHE A 175 11.75 5.56 14.72
C PHE A 175 12.36 4.34 15.42
N GLY A 176 13.63 4.01 15.17
CA GLY A 176 14.28 2.80 15.69
C GLY A 176 13.65 1.50 15.19
N ASP A 177 14.25 0.39 15.57
CA ASP A 177 13.84 -0.95 15.08
C ASP A 177 12.47 -1.42 15.61
N GLN A 178 11.96 -0.77 16.67
CA GLN A 178 10.66 -1.15 17.26
C GLN A 178 9.45 -0.49 16.59
N GLN A 179 9.66 0.50 15.72
CA GLN A 179 8.58 1.27 15.07
C GLN A 179 8.67 1.25 13.53
N GLU A 180 9.17 0.16 12.96
CA GLU A 180 9.37 0.04 11.50
C GLU A 180 8.11 0.26 10.68
N LEU A 181 6.93 -0.12 11.18
CA LEU A 181 5.66 0.12 10.50
C LEU A 181 5.35 1.62 10.39
N PHE A 182 5.59 2.38 11.47
CA PHE A 182 5.44 3.84 11.45
C PHE A 182 6.48 4.49 10.55
N ALA A 183 7.71 3.99 10.58
CA ALA A 183 8.81 4.42 9.72
C ALA A 183 8.45 4.30 8.24
N LEU A 184 7.88 3.18 7.82
CA LEU A 184 7.46 2.94 6.44
C LEU A 184 6.32 3.87 6.01
N VAL A 185 5.33 4.09 6.87
CA VAL A 185 4.22 5.01 6.62
C VAL A 185 4.70 6.46 6.52
N PHE A 186 5.60 6.85 7.41
CA PHE A 186 6.24 8.17 7.38
C PHE A 186 7.03 8.36 6.09
N PHE A 187 7.79 7.34 5.68
CA PHE A 187 8.51 7.36 4.41
C PHE A 187 7.59 7.58 3.21
N GLN A 188 6.45 6.87 3.12
CA GLN A 188 5.49 7.10 2.05
C GLN A 188 4.93 8.53 2.06
N THR A 189 4.69 9.09 3.24
CA THR A 189 4.26 10.49 3.35
C THR A 189 5.35 11.45 2.85
N LEU A 190 6.62 11.17 3.18
CA LEU A 190 7.75 11.94 2.65
C LEU A 190 7.84 11.88 1.12
N VAL A 191 7.69 10.71 0.51
CA VAL A 191 7.68 10.55 -0.94
C VAL A 191 6.61 11.42 -1.58
N ASN A 192 5.40 11.41 -1.02
CA ASN A 192 4.30 12.25 -1.52
C ASN A 192 4.57 13.74 -1.34
N LEU A 193 5.19 14.16 -0.23
CA LEU A 193 5.59 15.55 -0.02
C LEU A 193 6.70 15.99 -1.00
N VAL A 194 7.66 15.13 -1.28
CA VAL A 194 8.70 15.37 -2.29
C VAL A 194 8.07 15.54 -3.66
N SER A 195 7.15 14.64 -4.04
CA SER A 195 6.41 14.75 -5.29
C SER A 195 5.66 16.07 -5.40
N LEU A 196 4.91 16.43 -4.35
CA LEU A 196 4.20 17.69 -4.30
C LEU A 196 5.13 18.89 -4.44
N SER A 197 6.23 18.89 -3.69
CA SER A 197 7.21 20.01 -3.70
C SER A 197 7.91 20.19 -5.05
N LEU A 198 8.16 19.08 -5.76
CA LEU A 198 8.81 19.11 -7.08
C LEU A 198 7.87 19.66 -8.17
N PHE A 199 6.58 19.38 -8.09
CA PHE A 199 5.63 19.64 -9.18
C PHE A 199 4.58 20.72 -8.86
N LEU A 200 4.45 21.16 -7.62
CA LEU A 200 3.51 22.25 -7.26
C LEU A 200 3.78 23.58 -7.97
N PRO A 201 5.05 23.95 -8.30
CA PRO A 201 5.33 25.21 -9.00
C PRO A 201 4.92 25.23 -10.48
N PHE A 202 4.55 24.08 -11.07
CA PHE A 202 4.21 23.89 -12.49
C PHE A 202 2.74 23.54 -12.67
#